data_2690513527c3c8948f1548c7710527b8
#
_entry.id   2690513527c3c8948f1548c7710527b8
#
_cell.length_a   1.000
_cell.length_b   1.000
_cell.length_c   1.000
_cell.angle_alpha   90.00
_cell.angle_beta   90.00
_cell.angle_gamma   90.00
#
_symmetry.space_group_name_H-M   'P 1'
#
loop_
_entity.id
_entity.type
_entity.pdbx_description
1 polymer ?
#
loop_
_entity_poly.entity_id
_entity_poly.type
_entity_poly.pdbx_seq_one_letter_code
_entity_poly.pdbx_strand_id
1 'polypeptide(L)'
;MVALDEYVLKLPDEIRWDDAAFLAFCRMNDEFNIERDAEGNIIIMSPTNTLSGFYKNKLLIVLGNWAIYSNLGYTFSSSAGFTLPDGSMRSPDASFILKARFDALSEDEKNQFAHIVPDFVAELRSKTDSLKKLQLKMESYIQNGVRLGWLIDLQGREAWIYRQNGTVDCVSFSIRKLSGEQVLPDFELDLSIFE
;
A
#
# COMPACT_ATOMS: atom_id res chain seq x y z
N MET A 1 -27.97 -5.54 1.76
CA MET A 1 -26.75 -6.23 2.24
C MET A 1 -25.58 -5.26 1.97
N VAL A 2 -24.96 -4.71 3.00
CA VAL A 2 -23.78 -3.86 2.83
C VAL A 2 -22.64 -4.80 2.46
N ALA A 3 -22.06 -4.64 1.26
CA ALA A 3 -20.88 -5.39 0.89
C ALA A 3 -19.77 -4.99 1.88
N LEU A 4 -19.19 -5.95 2.56
CA LEU A 4 -18.03 -5.72 3.41
C LEU A 4 -16.81 -5.63 2.48
N ASP A 5 -15.98 -4.61 2.68
CA ASP A 5 -14.77 -4.40 1.87
C ASP A 5 -13.69 -5.40 2.19
N GLU A 6 -13.71 -5.90 3.42
CA GLU A 6 -12.76 -6.87 3.93
C GLU A 6 -13.41 -7.78 4.96
N TYR A 7 -12.92 -9.01 5.03
CA TYR A 7 -13.23 -9.98 6.07
C TYR A 7 -12.00 -10.20 6.93
N VAL A 8 -12.14 -10.02 8.24
CA VAL A 8 -11.05 -10.29 9.19
C VAL A 8 -11.31 -11.63 9.86
N LEU A 9 -10.45 -12.61 9.59
CA LEU A 9 -10.45 -13.90 10.25
C LEU A 9 -9.51 -13.83 11.44
N LYS A 10 -10.07 -13.82 12.63
CA LYS A 10 -9.30 -13.87 13.88
C LYS A 10 -8.83 -15.28 14.13
N LEU A 11 -7.54 -15.44 14.31
CA LEU A 11 -6.95 -16.72 14.69
C LEU A 11 -6.80 -16.79 16.22
N PRO A 12 -6.96 -17.98 16.85
CA PRO A 12 -6.60 -18.18 18.24
C PRO A 12 -5.12 -17.85 18.47
N ASP A 13 -4.79 -17.33 19.66
CA ASP A 13 -3.42 -16.91 20.00
C ASP A 13 -2.38 -18.04 19.87
N GLU A 14 -2.83 -19.29 20.01
CA GLU A 14 -2.00 -20.48 19.85
C GLU A 14 -1.66 -20.80 18.39
N ILE A 15 -2.41 -20.22 17.44
CA ILE A 15 -2.22 -20.43 15.99
C ILE A 15 -1.54 -19.21 15.43
N ARG A 16 -0.22 -19.17 15.51
CA ARG A 16 0.60 -18.17 14.81
C ARG A 16 1.26 -18.79 13.60
N TRP A 17 0.92 -18.29 12.44
CA TRP A 17 1.61 -18.69 11.22
C TRP A 17 2.92 -17.93 11.08
N ASP A 18 4.00 -18.67 10.86
CA ASP A 18 5.23 -18.06 10.34
C ASP A 18 5.01 -17.58 8.89
N ASP A 19 6.00 -16.89 8.35
CA ASP A 19 5.89 -16.31 7.00
C ASP A 19 5.79 -17.39 5.92
N ALA A 20 6.41 -18.56 6.12
CA ALA A 20 6.36 -19.67 5.17
C ALA A 20 4.95 -20.29 5.12
N ALA A 21 4.34 -20.52 6.28
CA ALA A 21 2.97 -21.01 6.38
C ALA A 21 1.96 -20.01 5.80
N PHE A 22 2.14 -18.72 6.08
CA PHE A 22 1.29 -17.66 5.54
C PHE A 22 1.43 -17.54 4.01
N LEU A 23 2.65 -17.59 3.49
CA LEU A 23 2.89 -17.59 2.03
C LEU A 23 2.26 -18.81 1.36
N ALA A 24 2.38 -20.01 1.97
CA ALA A 24 1.75 -21.22 1.47
C ALA A 24 0.22 -21.08 1.45
N PHE A 25 -0.37 -20.50 2.50
CA PHE A 25 -1.80 -20.22 2.55
C PHE A 25 -2.25 -19.27 1.43
N CYS A 26 -1.52 -18.17 1.20
CA CYS A 26 -1.83 -17.24 0.11
C CYS A 26 -1.73 -17.92 -1.26
N ARG A 27 -0.73 -18.79 -1.48
CA ARG A 27 -0.57 -19.54 -2.74
C ARG A 27 -1.67 -20.56 -2.98
N MET A 28 -2.25 -21.14 -1.92
CA MET A 28 -3.38 -22.07 -2.02
C MET A 28 -4.71 -21.35 -2.24
N ASN A 29 -4.76 -20.03 -2.02
CA ASN A 29 -5.95 -19.19 -2.12
C ASN A 29 -5.64 -17.97 -3.01
N ASP A 30 -5.00 -18.20 -4.15
CA ASP A 30 -4.44 -17.18 -5.04
C ASP A 30 -5.52 -16.33 -5.74
N GLU A 31 -6.79 -16.76 -5.68
CA GLU A 31 -7.94 -15.98 -6.12
C GLU A 31 -8.29 -14.80 -5.19
N PHE A 32 -7.75 -14.75 -3.97
CA PHE A 32 -8.02 -13.69 -2.98
C PHE A 32 -6.83 -12.76 -2.79
N ASN A 33 -7.13 -11.49 -2.57
CA ASN A 33 -6.15 -10.56 -2.02
C ASN A 33 -6.15 -10.71 -0.50
N ILE A 34 -5.02 -11.20 0.05
CA ILE A 34 -4.90 -11.55 1.46
C ILE A 34 -3.78 -10.73 2.08
N GLU A 35 -4.07 -10.08 3.20
CA GLU A 35 -3.09 -9.44 4.08
C GLU A 35 -3.09 -10.14 5.45
N ARG A 36 -2.09 -9.85 6.26
CA ARG A 36 -2.01 -10.24 7.68
C ARG A 36 -1.74 -8.99 8.50
N ASP A 37 -2.49 -8.80 9.60
CA ASP A 37 -2.21 -7.70 10.53
C ASP A 37 -1.10 -8.06 11.54
N ALA A 38 -0.73 -7.09 12.41
CA ALA A 38 0.33 -7.27 13.40
C ALA A 38 -0.05 -8.29 14.49
N GLU A 39 -1.34 -8.50 14.72
CA GLU A 39 -1.88 -9.51 15.64
C GLU A 39 -1.88 -10.92 15.05
N GLY A 40 -1.60 -11.04 13.74
CA GLY A 40 -1.62 -12.31 12.99
C GLY A 40 -2.98 -12.66 12.41
N ASN A 41 -3.98 -11.78 12.47
CA ASN A 41 -5.28 -12.02 11.85
C ASN A 41 -5.15 -11.95 10.32
N ILE A 42 -5.94 -12.79 9.64
CA ILE A 42 -5.98 -12.84 8.18
C ILE A 42 -7.05 -11.86 7.69
N ILE A 43 -6.67 -10.98 6.79
CA ILE A 43 -7.55 -9.99 6.16
C ILE A 43 -7.73 -10.41 4.71
N ILE A 44 -8.97 -10.77 4.34
CA ILE A 44 -9.35 -11.12 2.97
C ILE A 44 -10.10 -9.92 2.39
N MET A 45 -9.54 -9.32 1.34
CA MET A 45 -10.12 -8.16 0.68
C MET A 45 -11.08 -8.57 -0.43
N SER A 46 -12.17 -7.83 -0.55
CA SER A 46 -13.12 -7.99 -1.66
C SER A 46 -12.49 -7.60 -3.00
N PRO A 47 -12.94 -8.20 -4.11
CA PRO A 47 -12.48 -7.79 -5.43
C PRO A 47 -12.70 -6.29 -5.67
N THR A 48 -11.70 -5.63 -6.22
CA THR A 48 -11.77 -4.22 -6.60
C THR A 48 -12.74 -4.03 -7.76
N ASN A 49 -13.67 -3.07 -7.66
CA ASN A 49 -14.57 -2.73 -8.77
C ASN A 49 -13.78 -2.09 -9.94
N THR A 50 -14.38 -2.12 -11.14
CA THR A 50 -13.73 -1.65 -12.38
C THR A 50 -13.19 -0.23 -12.29
N LEU A 51 -13.97 0.70 -11.70
CA LEU A 51 -13.56 2.11 -11.60
C LEU A 51 -12.39 2.31 -10.65
N SER A 52 -12.42 1.65 -9.49
CA SER A 52 -11.31 1.69 -8.54
C SER A 52 -10.04 1.07 -9.15
N GLY A 53 -10.17 -0.05 -9.87
CA GLY A 53 -9.06 -0.67 -10.59
C GLY A 53 -8.46 0.27 -11.65
N PHE A 54 -9.31 1.00 -12.38
CA PHE A 54 -8.88 2.00 -13.36
C PHE A 54 -8.06 3.12 -12.72
N TYR A 55 -8.51 3.67 -11.58
CA TYR A 55 -7.79 4.74 -10.90
C TYR A 55 -6.48 4.26 -10.24
N LYS A 56 -6.46 3.06 -9.64
CA LYS A 56 -5.24 2.44 -9.14
C LYS A 56 -4.21 2.27 -10.25
N ASN A 57 -4.65 1.81 -11.44
CA ASN A 57 -3.77 1.68 -12.60
C ASN A 57 -3.23 3.02 -13.09
N LYS A 58 -4.05 4.10 -13.14
CA LYS A 58 -3.58 5.46 -13.48
C LYS A 58 -2.46 5.92 -12.54
N LEU A 59 -2.66 5.77 -11.22
CA LEU A 59 -1.64 6.12 -10.22
C LEU A 59 -0.35 5.34 -10.47
N LEU A 60 -0.46 4.03 -10.65
CA LEU A 60 0.70 3.16 -10.86
C LEU A 60 1.47 3.50 -12.15
N ILE A 61 0.76 3.84 -13.24
CA ILE A 61 1.38 4.26 -14.50
C ILE A 61 2.20 5.54 -14.31
N VAL A 62 1.64 6.55 -13.64
CA VAL A 62 2.33 7.84 -13.44
C VAL A 62 3.55 7.65 -12.53
N LEU A 63 3.40 6.93 -11.43
CA LEU A 63 4.49 6.61 -10.52
C LEU A 63 5.57 5.75 -11.21
N GLY A 64 5.15 4.74 -11.97
CA GLY A 64 6.04 3.85 -12.71
C GLY A 64 6.85 4.57 -13.78
N ASN A 65 6.22 5.47 -14.55
CA ASN A 65 6.92 6.28 -15.54
C ASN A 65 8.01 7.14 -14.87
N TRP A 66 7.66 7.83 -13.77
CA TRP A 66 8.65 8.60 -13.02
C TRP A 66 9.80 7.71 -12.52
N ALA A 67 9.51 6.54 -11.95
CA ALA A 67 10.54 5.63 -11.44
C ALA A 67 11.48 5.13 -12.56
N ILE A 68 10.93 4.84 -13.75
CA ILE A 68 11.71 4.44 -14.92
C ILE A 68 12.64 5.58 -15.38
N TYR A 69 12.11 6.81 -15.50
CA TYR A 69 12.90 7.96 -15.98
C TYR A 69 13.94 8.41 -14.96
N SER A 70 13.60 8.42 -13.66
CA SER A 70 14.53 8.79 -12.59
C SER A 70 15.59 7.71 -12.32
N ASN A 71 15.28 6.45 -12.61
CA ASN A 71 16.09 5.27 -12.28
C ASN A 71 16.47 5.18 -10.78
N LEU A 72 15.61 5.73 -9.91
CA LEU A 72 15.87 5.77 -8.46
C LEU A 72 15.40 4.51 -7.72
N GLY A 73 14.47 3.74 -8.30
CA GLY A 73 13.93 2.56 -7.66
C GLY A 73 12.86 1.87 -8.46
N TYR A 74 12.11 1.03 -7.79
CA TYR A 74 11.09 0.17 -8.37
C TYR A 74 9.72 0.45 -7.78
N THR A 75 8.69 0.33 -8.61
CA THR A 75 7.29 0.48 -8.21
C THR A 75 6.60 -0.88 -8.16
N PHE A 76 5.64 -1.01 -7.24
CA PHE A 76 4.90 -2.25 -7.05
C PHE A 76 3.41 -1.93 -6.95
N SER A 77 2.58 -2.83 -7.50
CA SER A 77 1.12 -2.78 -7.39
C SER A 77 0.63 -3.51 -6.15
N SER A 78 -0.68 -3.48 -5.93
CA SER A 78 -1.34 -4.25 -4.86
C SER A 78 -1.22 -5.78 -4.98
N SER A 79 -0.55 -6.29 -6.01
CA SER A 79 -0.21 -7.71 -6.13
C SER A 79 1.10 -8.07 -5.41
N ALA A 80 1.87 -7.08 -4.97
CA ALA A 80 3.09 -7.30 -4.20
C ALA A 80 2.82 -7.11 -2.70
N GLY A 81 3.24 -8.08 -1.89
CA GLY A 81 3.16 -8.03 -0.44
C GLY A 81 4.52 -7.78 0.19
N PHE A 82 4.53 -7.05 1.30
CA PHE A 82 5.73 -6.72 2.08
C PHE A 82 5.50 -7.10 3.53
N THR A 83 6.43 -7.85 4.12
CA THR A 83 6.43 -8.13 5.55
C THR A 83 7.07 -6.95 6.29
N LEU A 84 6.29 -6.31 7.15
CA LEU A 84 6.71 -5.13 7.90
C LEU A 84 7.32 -5.52 9.26
N PRO A 85 8.06 -4.61 9.93
CA PRO A 85 8.72 -4.89 11.22
C PRO A 85 7.80 -5.38 12.35
N ASP A 86 6.52 -4.97 12.35
CA ASP A 86 5.53 -5.43 13.32
C ASP A 86 4.98 -6.84 13.04
N GLY A 87 5.48 -7.50 11.98
CA GLY A 87 5.05 -8.83 11.55
C GLY A 87 3.80 -8.81 10.66
N SER A 88 3.22 -7.65 10.39
CA SER A 88 2.14 -7.56 9.41
C SER A 88 2.67 -7.80 7.98
N MET A 89 1.83 -8.35 7.11
CA MET A 89 2.08 -8.38 5.66
C MET A 89 1.03 -7.53 4.97
N ARG A 90 1.49 -6.55 4.20
CA ARG A 90 0.66 -5.53 3.56
C ARG A 90 0.93 -5.41 2.07
N SER A 91 -0.14 -5.10 1.31
CA SER A 91 -0.11 -4.93 -0.14
C SER A 91 -0.74 -3.58 -0.51
N PRO A 92 0.02 -2.46 -0.47
CA PRO A 92 -0.50 -1.14 -0.80
C PRO A 92 -0.90 -1.03 -2.28
N ASP A 93 -1.86 -0.17 -2.60
CA ASP A 93 -2.34 0.04 -3.98
C ASP A 93 -1.24 0.47 -4.94
N ALA A 94 -0.30 1.28 -4.47
CA ALA A 94 0.96 1.57 -5.15
C ALA A 94 2.06 1.77 -4.12
N SER A 95 3.26 1.33 -4.43
CA SER A 95 4.43 1.55 -3.57
C SER A 95 5.71 1.73 -4.38
N PHE A 96 6.73 2.27 -3.72
CA PHE A 96 8.04 2.48 -4.29
C PHE A 96 9.12 2.10 -3.29
N ILE A 97 10.18 1.44 -3.78
CA ILE A 97 11.38 1.09 -3.01
C ILE A 97 12.61 1.59 -3.77
N LEU A 98 13.50 2.25 -3.05
CA LEU A 98 14.79 2.69 -3.60
C LEU A 98 15.56 1.50 -4.16
N LYS A 99 16.17 1.72 -5.33
CA LYS A 99 16.88 0.69 -6.11
C LYS A 99 17.91 -0.05 -5.26
N ALA A 100 18.78 0.67 -4.55
CA ALA A 100 19.82 0.07 -3.74
C ALA A 100 19.29 -0.84 -2.62
N ARG A 101 18.10 -0.55 -2.09
CA ARG A 101 17.47 -1.37 -1.04
C ARG A 101 16.87 -2.64 -1.61
N PHE A 102 16.16 -2.54 -2.73
CA PHE A 102 15.55 -3.70 -3.39
C PHE A 102 16.61 -4.62 -4.01
N ASP A 103 17.63 -4.06 -4.67
CA ASP A 103 18.71 -4.83 -5.29
C ASP A 103 19.57 -5.58 -4.26
N ALA A 104 19.62 -5.11 -3.00
CA ALA A 104 20.31 -5.79 -1.91
C ALA A 104 19.62 -7.07 -1.41
N LEU A 105 18.33 -7.26 -1.74
CA LEU A 105 17.62 -8.49 -1.41
C LEU A 105 18.15 -9.65 -2.26
N SER A 106 18.25 -10.82 -1.65
CA SER A 106 18.50 -12.08 -2.36
C SER A 106 17.34 -12.44 -3.28
N GLU A 107 17.57 -13.32 -4.24
CA GLU A 107 16.50 -13.81 -5.12
C GLU A 107 15.42 -14.57 -4.34
N ASP A 108 15.79 -15.29 -3.28
CA ASP A 108 14.83 -15.99 -2.43
C ASP A 108 13.91 -15.02 -1.68
N GLU A 109 14.46 -13.91 -1.15
CA GLU A 109 13.65 -12.86 -0.51
C GLU A 109 12.72 -12.16 -1.51
N LYS A 110 13.18 -11.89 -2.73
CA LYS A 110 12.35 -11.28 -3.79
C LYS A 110 11.20 -12.18 -4.23
N ASN A 111 11.33 -13.50 -4.10
CA ASN A 111 10.29 -14.49 -4.45
C ASN A 111 9.32 -14.82 -3.31
N GLN A 112 9.39 -14.08 -2.20
CA GLN A 112 8.51 -14.19 -1.03
C GLN A 112 7.85 -12.84 -0.74
N PHE A 113 7.11 -12.73 0.37
CA PHE A 113 6.71 -11.43 0.92
C PHE A 113 7.91 -10.82 1.63
N ALA A 114 8.74 -10.11 0.86
CA ALA A 114 10.04 -9.64 1.31
C ALA A 114 9.94 -8.82 2.61
N HIS A 115 10.88 -9.05 3.52
CA HIS A 115 11.06 -8.23 4.73
C HIS A 115 11.70 -6.89 4.37
N ILE A 116 10.92 -6.04 3.73
CA ILE A 116 11.34 -4.71 3.31
C ILE A 116 10.20 -3.71 3.45
N VAL A 117 10.49 -2.58 4.08
CA VAL A 117 9.53 -1.48 4.17
C VAL A 117 9.62 -0.63 2.90
N PRO A 118 8.54 -0.41 2.16
CA PRO A 118 8.55 0.55 1.06
C PRO A 118 8.94 1.96 1.54
N ASP A 119 9.66 2.71 0.70
CA ASP A 119 9.98 4.11 1.00
C ASP A 119 8.75 5.00 0.84
N PHE A 120 7.87 4.62 -0.08
CA PHE A 120 6.60 5.30 -0.34
C PHE A 120 5.47 4.28 -0.51
N VAL A 121 4.28 4.63 0.00
CA VAL A 121 3.03 3.89 -0.24
C VAL A 121 1.90 4.84 -0.60
N ALA A 122 0.95 4.37 -1.38
CA ALA A 122 -0.31 5.08 -1.62
C ALA A 122 -1.49 4.11 -1.55
N GLU A 123 -2.57 4.57 -0.93
CA GLU A 123 -3.87 3.89 -0.86
C GLU A 123 -4.94 4.78 -1.49
N LEU A 124 -5.77 4.22 -2.36
CA LEU A 124 -6.91 4.89 -2.96
C LEU A 124 -8.20 4.40 -2.30
N ARG A 125 -8.90 5.30 -1.63
CA ARG A 125 -10.18 4.97 -1.01
C ARG A 125 -11.25 4.70 -2.05
N SER A 126 -11.80 3.50 -2.04
CA SER A 126 -13.00 3.12 -2.82
C SER A 126 -14.29 3.61 -2.13
N LYS A 127 -15.45 3.45 -2.81
CA LYS A 127 -16.76 3.86 -2.24
C LYS A 127 -17.14 3.10 -0.98
N THR A 128 -16.66 1.90 -0.84
CA THR A 128 -17.02 0.98 0.22
C THR A 128 -16.05 1.04 1.38
N ASP A 129 -14.81 1.54 1.17
CA ASP A 129 -13.78 1.57 2.19
C ASP A 129 -14.10 2.55 3.33
N SER A 130 -13.86 2.12 4.55
CA SER A 130 -13.90 2.98 5.72
C SER A 130 -12.68 3.90 5.75
N LEU A 131 -12.91 5.22 5.67
CA LEU A 131 -11.85 6.22 5.78
C LEU A 131 -11.01 6.01 7.05
N LYS A 132 -11.67 5.77 8.19
CA LYS A 132 -11.00 5.57 9.48
C LYS A 132 -10.07 4.35 9.46
N LYS A 133 -10.48 3.24 8.85
CA LYS A 133 -9.63 2.04 8.76
C LYS A 133 -8.41 2.30 7.88
N LEU A 134 -8.59 3.00 6.74
CA LEU A 134 -7.47 3.37 5.89
C LEU A 134 -6.51 4.34 6.57
N GLN A 135 -7.02 5.30 7.35
CA GLN A 135 -6.18 6.20 8.14
C GLN A 135 -5.32 5.41 9.15
N LEU A 136 -5.91 4.46 9.89
CA LEU A 136 -5.16 3.58 10.79
C LEU A 136 -4.13 2.72 10.04
N LYS A 137 -4.46 2.22 8.85
CA LYS A 137 -3.52 1.49 7.98
C LYS A 137 -2.34 2.37 7.58
N MET A 138 -2.58 3.63 7.22
CA MET A 138 -1.53 4.59 6.89
C MET A 138 -0.64 4.91 8.09
N GLU A 139 -1.22 5.09 9.27
CA GLU A 139 -0.47 5.29 10.52
C GLU A 139 0.43 4.09 10.81
N SER A 140 -0.08 2.86 10.63
CA SER A 140 0.71 1.63 10.76
C SER A 140 1.89 1.60 9.77
N TYR A 141 1.71 2.01 8.51
CA TYR A 141 2.81 2.12 7.56
C TYR A 141 3.92 3.05 8.05
N ILE A 142 3.56 4.23 8.55
CA ILE A 142 4.53 5.21 9.07
C ILE A 142 5.25 4.67 10.31
N GLN A 143 4.53 4.03 11.24
CA GLN A 143 5.11 3.40 12.43
C GLN A 143 6.10 2.29 12.08
N ASN A 144 5.87 1.59 10.97
CA ASN A 144 6.77 0.56 10.44
C ASN A 144 7.94 1.13 9.62
N GLY A 145 8.02 2.44 9.42
CA GLY A 145 9.17 3.08 8.79
C GLY A 145 8.97 3.53 7.35
N VAL A 146 7.76 3.51 6.82
CA VAL A 146 7.44 4.19 5.54
C VAL A 146 7.75 5.67 5.68
N ARG A 147 8.45 6.25 4.71
CA ARG A 147 8.94 7.62 4.78
C ARG A 147 7.90 8.65 4.32
N LEU A 148 7.09 8.28 3.33
CA LEU A 148 6.01 9.09 2.80
C LEU A 148 4.84 8.18 2.41
N GLY A 149 3.63 8.56 2.80
CA GLY A 149 2.42 7.84 2.43
C GLY A 149 1.31 8.78 1.98
N TRP A 150 0.53 8.37 0.99
CA TRP A 150 -0.66 9.10 0.55
C TRP A 150 -1.91 8.25 0.72
N LEU A 151 -2.93 8.82 1.37
CA LEU A 151 -4.29 8.30 1.32
C LEU A 151 -5.13 9.24 0.46
N ILE A 152 -5.58 8.77 -0.70
CA ILE A 152 -6.30 9.57 -1.68
C ILE A 152 -7.78 9.18 -1.66
N ASP A 153 -8.63 10.10 -1.20
CA ASP A 153 -10.09 9.92 -1.17
C ASP A 153 -10.73 10.59 -2.38
N LEU A 154 -11.08 9.77 -3.37
CA LEU A 154 -11.72 10.24 -4.60
C LEU A 154 -13.13 10.76 -4.37
N GLN A 155 -13.83 10.32 -3.31
CA GLN A 155 -15.19 10.77 -2.99
C GLN A 155 -15.19 12.10 -2.25
N GLY A 156 -14.34 12.20 -1.21
CA GLY A 156 -14.17 13.43 -0.44
C GLY A 156 -13.40 14.50 -1.22
N ARG A 157 -12.72 14.13 -2.32
CA ARG A 157 -11.79 15.00 -3.07
C ARG A 157 -10.73 15.60 -2.17
N GLU A 158 -10.16 14.73 -1.32
CA GLU A 158 -9.13 15.07 -0.34
C GLU A 158 -8.01 14.04 -0.41
N ALA A 159 -6.81 14.46 -0.01
CA ALA A 159 -5.68 13.56 0.16
C ALA A 159 -4.97 13.86 1.49
N TRP A 160 -4.61 12.78 2.20
CA TRP A 160 -3.82 12.87 3.42
C TRP A 160 -2.38 12.48 3.09
N ILE A 161 -1.44 13.31 3.51
CA ILE A 161 -0.01 13.15 3.31
C ILE A 161 0.60 12.79 4.65
N TYR A 162 1.04 11.54 4.80
CA TYR A 162 1.66 11.00 6.01
C TYR A 162 3.17 11.01 5.85
N ARG A 163 3.91 11.54 6.83
CA ARG A 163 5.36 11.60 6.80
C ARG A 163 5.97 10.84 7.97
N GLN A 164 7.20 10.38 7.78
CA GLN A 164 7.94 9.59 8.78
C GLN A 164 8.08 10.29 10.14
N ASN A 165 8.07 11.62 10.18
CA ASN A 165 8.11 12.39 11.43
C ASN A 165 6.76 12.42 12.18
N GLY A 166 5.74 11.71 11.68
CA GLY A 166 4.40 11.64 12.26
C GLY A 166 3.48 12.79 11.87
N THR A 167 3.92 13.75 11.05
CA THR A 167 3.01 14.80 10.55
C THR A 167 2.06 14.27 9.50
N VAL A 168 0.81 14.73 9.58
CA VAL A 168 -0.25 14.40 8.62
C VAL A 168 -0.90 15.70 8.16
N ASP A 169 -0.83 15.96 6.85
CA ASP A 169 -1.56 17.06 6.24
C ASP A 169 -2.75 16.51 5.46
N CYS A 170 -3.90 17.18 5.56
CA CYS A 170 -5.05 16.92 4.72
C CYS A 170 -5.20 18.08 3.72
N VAL A 171 -5.26 17.77 2.45
CA VAL A 171 -5.34 18.74 1.37
C VAL A 171 -6.50 18.43 0.45
N SER A 172 -7.19 19.47 -0.04
CA SER A 172 -8.23 19.33 -1.05
C SER A 172 -7.62 19.14 -2.44
N PHE A 173 -8.35 18.48 -3.35
CA PHE A 173 -7.96 18.36 -4.76
C PHE A 173 -7.79 19.71 -5.47
N SER A 174 -8.26 20.81 -4.87
CA SER A 174 -8.03 22.16 -5.40
C SER A 174 -6.56 22.56 -5.51
N ILE A 175 -5.66 21.94 -4.73
CA ILE A 175 -4.20 22.14 -4.87
C ILE A 175 -3.64 21.53 -6.17
N ARG A 176 -4.40 20.70 -6.84
CA ARG A 176 -4.10 19.97 -8.08
C ARG A 176 -2.95 18.99 -8.02
N LYS A 177 -1.91 19.19 -7.24
CA LYS A 177 -0.72 18.35 -7.26
C LYS A 177 -0.31 17.91 -5.87
N LEU A 178 0.08 16.63 -5.73
CA LEU A 178 0.78 16.10 -4.57
C LEU A 178 2.27 15.97 -4.92
N SER A 179 3.11 16.50 -4.04
CA SER A 179 4.57 16.39 -4.18
C SER A 179 5.08 15.10 -3.55
N GLY A 180 5.99 14.41 -4.25
CA GLY A 180 6.75 13.28 -3.70
C GLY A 180 7.81 13.66 -2.68
N GLU A 181 7.97 14.96 -2.43
CA GLU A 181 8.92 15.55 -1.48
C GLU A 181 10.35 15.03 -1.72
N GLN A 182 11.09 14.77 -0.65
CA GLN A 182 12.46 14.22 -0.76
C GLN A 182 12.47 12.69 -0.97
N VAL A 183 11.32 12.03 -0.81
CA VAL A 183 11.23 10.56 -0.95
C VAL A 183 11.12 10.16 -2.41
N LEU A 184 10.36 10.93 -3.19
CA LEU A 184 10.22 10.80 -4.64
C LEU A 184 10.63 12.13 -5.30
N PRO A 185 11.94 12.42 -5.44
CA PRO A 185 12.41 13.71 -5.92
C PRO A 185 11.82 14.05 -7.29
N ASP A 186 11.35 15.29 -7.44
CA ASP A 186 10.75 15.83 -8.67
C ASP A 186 9.47 15.10 -9.13
N PHE A 187 8.93 14.19 -8.30
CA PHE A 187 7.63 13.57 -8.57
C PHE A 187 6.49 14.47 -8.11
N GLU A 188 5.59 14.75 -9.03
CA GLU A 188 4.32 15.42 -8.75
C GLU A 188 3.18 14.59 -9.34
N LEU A 189 2.21 14.23 -8.51
CA LEU A 189 0.98 13.60 -8.95
C LEU A 189 -0.07 14.66 -9.23
N ASP A 190 -0.46 14.85 -10.49
CA ASP A 190 -1.60 15.70 -10.84
C ASP A 190 -2.90 14.98 -10.52
N LEU A 191 -3.66 15.51 -9.55
CA LEU A 191 -4.92 14.91 -9.08
C LEU A 191 -6.04 14.94 -10.14
N SER A 192 -5.88 15.73 -11.22
CA SER A 192 -6.82 15.73 -12.34
C SER A 192 -6.86 14.39 -13.10
N ILE A 193 -5.87 13.53 -12.91
CA ILE A 193 -5.92 12.17 -13.47
C ILE A 193 -7.11 11.35 -12.94
N PHE A 194 -7.71 11.76 -11.83
CA PHE A 194 -8.86 11.12 -11.21
C PHE A 194 -10.21 11.77 -11.58
N GLU A 195 -10.20 12.75 -12.46
CA GLU A 195 -11.38 13.44 -12.98
C GLU A 195 -11.94 12.78 -14.25
#